data_070f45b23b6c71011b9e01c19c69c92d
#
_entry.id   070f45b23b6c71011b9e01c19c69c92d
#
_cell.length_a   1.000
_cell.length_b   1.000
_cell.length_c   1.000
_cell.angle_alpha   90.00
_cell.angle_beta   90.00
_cell.angle_gamma   90.00
#
_symmetry.space_group_name_H-M   'P 1'
#
loop_
_entity.id
_entity.type
_entity.pdbx_description
1 polymer ?
#
loop_
_entity_poly.entity_id
_entity_poly.type
_entity_poly.pdbx_seq_one_letter_code
_entity_poly.pdbx_strand_id
1 'polypeptide(L)'
;LRSEYPLAKTYLTRAIGIARENNFLGTNIQSSDFDFEIELRIGAGSYVCGEETAMMESIEGRRGLVRSKPPLPAINGLFDKPTLINNVVTLATIPPLLNGSLSDFSDLGSGKSVGTMPFQLCGNIEQSGLVETAFDITIGEMIEKFGKRTKSGLPIHAVQIGGPLGIYLSSRMMSTKLTIESLQSIKGSVGHGGIVVFDNTVDMSEQAKFAMEFCAKESCGKCTPCRIGSVRGVEIIDRLQKNSSSKEDSILLNELCKTMEATSLCAMGG
;
A
#
# COMPACT_ATOMS: atom_id res chain seq x y z
N LEU A 1 12.58 1.16 -7.26
CA LEU A 1 12.05 -0.22 -7.21
C LEU A 1 12.46 -0.89 -5.91
N ARG A 2 11.56 -1.66 -5.28
CA ARG A 2 11.90 -2.45 -4.09
C ARG A 2 12.75 -3.68 -4.45
N SER A 3 13.63 -4.08 -3.54
CA SER A 3 14.54 -5.24 -3.74
C SER A 3 13.80 -6.57 -3.90
N GLU A 4 12.57 -6.65 -3.38
CA GLU A 4 11.73 -7.85 -3.40
C GLU A 4 11.17 -8.21 -4.79
N TYR A 5 11.39 -7.36 -5.80
CA TYR A 5 10.87 -7.54 -7.15
C TYR A 5 11.99 -7.79 -8.20
N PRO A 6 12.70 -8.93 -8.14
CA PRO A 6 13.83 -9.21 -9.04
C PRO A 6 13.42 -9.30 -10.51
N LEU A 7 12.24 -9.85 -10.81
CA LEU A 7 11.71 -9.91 -12.17
C LEU A 7 11.40 -8.53 -12.72
N ALA A 8 10.79 -7.64 -11.91
CA ALA A 8 10.53 -6.27 -12.33
C ALA A 8 11.82 -5.51 -12.64
N LYS A 9 12.90 -5.73 -11.86
CA LYS A 9 14.23 -5.20 -12.17
C LYS A 9 14.68 -5.60 -13.57
N THR A 10 14.60 -6.89 -13.88
CA THR A 10 15.03 -7.43 -15.19
C THR A 10 14.24 -6.81 -16.34
N TYR A 11 12.91 -6.78 -16.23
CA TYR A 11 12.06 -6.24 -17.29
C TYR A 11 12.23 -4.71 -17.47
N LEU A 12 12.32 -3.95 -16.38
CA LEU A 12 12.54 -2.50 -16.46
C LEU A 12 13.91 -2.19 -17.05
N THR A 13 14.97 -2.88 -16.66
CA THR A 13 16.31 -2.70 -17.24
C THR A 13 16.29 -2.95 -18.73
N ARG A 14 15.64 -4.02 -19.18
CA ARG A 14 15.49 -4.35 -20.60
C ARG A 14 14.67 -3.27 -21.34
N ALA A 15 13.55 -2.85 -20.79
CA ALA A 15 12.69 -1.84 -21.39
C ALA A 15 13.42 -0.49 -21.57
N ILE A 16 14.17 -0.05 -20.56
CA ILE A 16 15.01 1.15 -20.62
C ILE A 16 16.08 1.02 -21.72
N GLY A 17 16.72 -0.16 -21.81
CA GLY A 17 17.69 -0.43 -22.88
C GLY A 17 17.07 -0.31 -24.28
N ILE A 18 15.94 -0.97 -24.51
CA ILE A 18 15.20 -0.88 -25.79
C ILE A 18 14.80 0.57 -26.10
N ALA A 19 14.34 1.32 -25.11
CA ALA A 19 13.96 2.72 -25.31
C ALA A 19 15.15 3.60 -25.72
N ARG A 20 16.33 3.38 -25.16
CA ARG A 20 17.58 4.07 -25.58
C ARG A 20 18.01 3.68 -26.99
N GLU A 21 18.03 2.39 -27.31
CA GLU A 21 18.38 1.88 -28.64
C GLU A 21 17.49 2.46 -29.75
N ASN A 22 16.22 2.77 -29.43
CA ASN A 22 15.26 3.34 -30.37
C ASN A 22 15.13 4.87 -30.25
N ASN A 23 16.07 5.55 -29.57
CA ASN A 23 16.07 6.99 -29.39
C ASN A 23 14.78 7.55 -28.74
N PHE A 24 14.17 6.80 -27.80
CA PHE A 24 13.09 7.27 -26.95
C PHE A 24 13.58 7.77 -25.58
N LEU A 25 14.86 7.56 -25.26
CA LEU A 25 15.57 8.07 -24.08
C LEU A 25 16.95 8.56 -24.50
N GLY A 26 17.50 9.51 -23.74
CA GLY A 26 18.81 10.12 -23.99
C GLY A 26 18.69 11.58 -24.41
N THR A 27 19.56 12.00 -25.31
CA THR A 27 19.61 13.38 -25.85
C THR A 27 18.98 13.46 -27.22
N ASN A 28 18.41 14.63 -27.55
CA ASN A 28 17.77 14.89 -28.85
C ASN A 28 16.77 13.78 -29.25
N ILE A 29 15.89 13.39 -28.34
CA ILE A 29 14.94 12.30 -28.54
C ILE A 29 14.10 12.51 -29.78
N GLN A 30 14.07 11.50 -30.66
CA GLN A 30 13.35 11.55 -31.94
C GLN A 30 13.69 12.79 -32.79
N SER A 31 14.95 13.25 -32.76
CA SER A 31 15.44 14.46 -33.46
C SER A 31 14.77 15.77 -32.99
N SER A 32 14.28 15.81 -31.73
CA SER A 32 13.79 17.02 -31.07
C SER A 32 14.87 17.63 -30.17
N ASP A 33 14.63 18.82 -29.63
CA ASP A 33 15.49 19.45 -28.62
C ASP A 33 15.22 18.93 -27.19
N PHE A 34 14.52 17.78 -27.07
CA PHE A 34 14.13 17.23 -25.79
C PHE A 34 15.07 16.12 -25.35
N ASP A 35 15.58 16.26 -24.13
CA ASP A 35 16.43 15.27 -23.46
C ASP A 35 15.67 14.67 -22.30
N PHE A 36 15.69 13.34 -22.16
CA PHE A 36 15.09 12.66 -21.02
C PHE A 36 15.78 11.34 -20.73
N GLU A 37 16.09 11.09 -19.45
CA GLU A 37 16.71 9.87 -18.99
C GLU A 37 15.88 9.21 -17.87
N ILE A 38 15.90 7.89 -17.85
CA ILE A 38 15.32 7.07 -16.77
C ILE A 38 16.42 6.31 -16.07
N GLU A 39 16.53 6.49 -14.76
CA GLU A 39 17.45 5.74 -13.91
C GLU A 39 16.68 4.81 -12.98
N LEU A 40 17.05 3.52 -12.98
CA LEU A 40 16.47 2.53 -12.07
C LEU A 40 17.30 2.44 -10.80
N ARG A 41 16.71 2.85 -9.67
CA ARG A 41 17.30 2.70 -8.34
C ARG A 41 16.61 1.55 -7.58
N ILE A 42 17.41 0.68 -6.97
CA ILE A 42 16.92 -0.46 -6.19
C ILE A 42 17.04 -0.12 -4.71
N GLY A 43 15.93 -0.22 -3.98
CA GLY A 43 15.91 -0.04 -2.53
C GLY A 43 16.55 -1.20 -1.78
N ALA A 44 16.89 -0.99 -0.50
CA ALA A 44 17.55 -1.98 0.36
C ALA A 44 16.57 -2.86 1.17
N GLY A 45 15.26 -2.81 0.87
CA GLY A 45 14.25 -3.68 1.50
C GLY A 45 13.49 -3.08 2.68
N SER A 46 13.74 -1.82 3.08
CA SER A 46 12.97 -1.16 4.13
C SER A 46 11.56 -0.78 3.64
N TYR A 47 10.54 -1.24 4.35
CA TYR A 47 9.14 -0.95 4.00
C TYR A 47 8.82 0.55 4.07
N VAL A 48 9.35 1.25 5.10
CA VAL A 48 9.13 2.68 5.28
C VAL A 48 9.60 3.53 4.08
N CYS A 49 10.58 3.05 3.31
CA CYS A 49 11.05 3.71 2.08
C CYS A 49 10.05 3.62 0.91
N GLY A 50 8.86 3.07 1.13
CA GLY A 50 7.68 3.24 0.27
C GLY A 50 6.95 4.57 0.50
N GLU A 51 7.14 5.21 1.66
CA GLU A 51 6.68 6.58 1.90
C GLU A 51 7.54 7.55 1.09
N GLU A 52 6.91 8.52 0.43
CA GLU A 52 7.56 9.36 -0.60
C GLU A 52 8.81 10.09 -0.10
N THR A 53 8.76 10.64 1.10
CA THR A 53 9.88 11.42 1.65
C THR A 53 10.99 10.53 2.21
N ALA A 54 10.65 9.40 2.82
CA ALA A 54 11.61 8.39 3.24
C ALA A 54 12.32 7.74 2.03
N MET A 55 11.62 7.57 0.92
CA MET A 55 12.20 7.12 -0.35
C MET A 55 13.24 8.13 -0.87
N MET A 56 12.94 9.43 -0.84
CA MET A 56 13.90 10.46 -1.24
C MET A 56 15.15 10.46 -0.35
N GLU A 57 15.00 10.37 0.98
CA GLU A 57 16.14 10.23 1.89
C GLU A 57 17.03 9.04 1.51
N SER A 58 16.41 7.90 1.22
CA SER A 58 17.12 6.69 0.81
C SER A 58 17.87 6.87 -0.53
N ILE A 59 17.26 7.53 -1.53
CA ILE A 59 17.89 7.83 -2.81
C ILE A 59 19.10 8.77 -2.63
N GLU A 60 19.00 9.72 -1.72
CA GLU A 60 20.06 10.65 -1.36
C GLU A 60 21.17 10.01 -0.50
N GLY A 61 21.10 8.70 -0.21
CA GLY A 61 22.08 7.96 0.57
C GLY A 61 21.97 8.17 2.08
N ARG A 62 20.87 8.76 2.56
CA ARG A 62 20.58 8.94 3.97
C ARG A 62 19.66 7.83 4.49
N ARG A 63 19.54 7.74 5.82
CA ARG A 63 18.56 6.85 6.45
C ARG A 63 17.15 7.27 6.02
N GLY A 64 16.32 6.30 5.62
CA GLY A 64 14.94 6.52 5.20
C GLY A 64 14.05 7.03 6.33
N LEU A 65 14.12 8.31 6.62
CA LEU A 65 13.31 9.02 7.61
C LEU A 65 12.23 9.83 6.89
N VAL A 66 11.02 9.82 7.43
CA VAL A 66 9.91 10.64 6.92
C VAL A 66 10.21 12.13 7.15
N ARG A 67 10.05 12.97 6.13
CA ARG A 67 10.16 14.43 6.26
C ARG A 67 8.83 15.02 6.74
N SER A 68 8.91 16.08 7.53
CA SER A 68 7.73 16.87 7.89
C SER A 68 7.22 17.65 6.67
N LYS A 69 5.92 17.75 6.52
CA LYS A 69 5.25 18.54 5.48
C LYS A 69 4.47 19.68 6.18
N PRO A 70 4.54 20.93 5.73
CA PRO A 70 5.30 21.47 4.60
C PRO A 70 6.82 21.54 4.88
N PRO A 71 7.70 21.72 3.85
CA PRO A 71 7.34 21.85 2.43
C PRO A 71 6.93 20.53 1.77
N LEU A 72 6.10 20.60 0.71
CA LEU A 72 5.78 19.46 -0.11
C LEU A 72 6.95 19.14 -1.05
N PRO A 73 7.13 17.86 -1.48
CA PRO A 73 8.18 17.48 -2.44
C PRO A 73 8.17 18.27 -3.74
N ALA A 74 7.01 18.72 -4.20
CA ALA A 74 6.87 19.57 -5.37
C ALA A 74 7.60 20.94 -5.23
N ILE A 75 7.86 21.36 -3.99
CA ILE A 75 8.58 22.61 -3.69
C ILE A 75 10.03 22.30 -3.33
N ASN A 76 10.23 21.32 -2.43
CA ASN A 76 11.55 20.92 -1.94
C ASN A 76 11.57 19.38 -1.77
N GLY A 77 12.05 18.68 -2.79
CA GLY A 77 12.08 17.23 -2.85
C GLY A 77 13.49 16.65 -2.90
N LEU A 78 13.76 15.82 -3.89
CA LEU A 78 15.04 15.13 -4.06
C LEU A 78 16.18 16.11 -4.33
N PHE A 79 17.27 16.02 -3.56
CA PHE A 79 18.41 16.95 -3.60
C PHE A 79 18.01 18.42 -3.48
N ASP A 80 17.01 18.69 -2.64
CA ASP A 80 16.43 20.03 -2.42
C ASP A 80 15.84 20.70 -3.68
N LYS A 81 15.49 19.89 -4.70
CA LYS A 81 14.89 20.37 -5.94
C LYS A 81 13.39 20.01 -6.00
N PRO A 82 12.58 20.80 -6.73
CA PRO A 82 11.19 20.43 -7.01
C PRO A 82 11.10 19.03 -7.58
N THR A 83 10.32 18.17 -6.95
CA THR A 83 10.22 16.74 -7.30
C THR A 83 8.78 16.30 -7.41
N LEU A 84 8.41 15.73 -8.55
CA LEU A 84 7.14 15.08 -8.76
C LEU A 84 7.25 13.58 -8.45
N ILE A 85 6.34 13.05 -7.64
CA ILE A 85 6.31 11.65 -7.25
C ILE A 85 4.98 11.04 -7.70
N ASN A 86 5.03 9.96 -8.45
CA ASN A 86 3.87 9.23 -8.92
C ASN A 86 3.97 7.75 -8.59
N ASN A 87 2.80 7.13 -8.34
CA ASN A 87 2.70 5.69 -8.23
C ASN A 87 2.90 5.03 -9.61
N VAL A 88 3.48 3.84 -9.63
CA VAL A 88 3.75 3.09 -10.87
C VAL A 88 2.47 2.74 -11.63
N VAL A 89 1.34 2.49 -10.95
CA VAL A 89 0.05 2.23 -11.61
C VAL A 89 -0.41 3.48 -12.35
N THR A 90 -0.29 4.68 -11.74
CA THR A 90 -0.58 5.95 -12.40
C THR A 90 0.23 6.11 -13.69
N LEU A 91 1.55 5.84 -13.64
CA LEU A 91 2.39 5.93 -14.84
C LEU A 91 2.03 4.86 -15.89
N ALA A 92 1.67 3.66 -15.44
CA ALA A 92 1.29 2.55 -16.34
C ALA A 92 -0.05 2.77 -17.05
N THR A 93 -0.94 3.63 -16.52
CA THR A 93 -2.21 3.98 -17.18
C THR A 93 -2.05 5.01 -18.31
N ILE A 94 -0.94 5.76 -18.35
CA ILE A 94 -0.73 6.81 -19.35
C ILE A 94 -0.69 6.26 -20.79
N PRO A 95 0.09 5.19 -21.14
CA PRO A 95 0.12 4.68 -22.49
C PRO A 95 -1.24 4.21 -23.02
N PRO A 96 -2.06 3.42 -22.29
CA PRO A 96 -3.41 3.10 -22.72
C PRO A 96 -4.29 4.32 -22.97
N LEU A 97 -4.21 5.36 -22.13
CA LEU A 97 -4.98 6.58 -22.27
C LEU A 97 -4.58 7.39 -23.52
N LEU A 98 -3.29 7.39 -23.87
CA LEU A 98 -2.80 8.11 -25.06
C LEU A 98 -3.04 7.36 -26.36
N ASN A 99 -3.01 6.02 -26.34
CA ASN A 99 -3.15 5.18 -27.53
C ASN A 99 -4.58 4.67 -27.76
N GLY A 100 -5.41 4.69 -26.73
CA GLY A 100 -6.78 4.19 -26.77
C GLY A 100 -7.82 5.31 -26.75
N SER A 101 -9.06 4.90 -26.56
CA SER A 101 -10.13 5.84 -26.32
C SER A 101 -10.19 6.16 -24.81
N LEU A 102 -10.27 7.46 -24.50
CA LEU A 102 -10.47 7.90 -23.12
C LEU A 102 -11.76 7.31 -22.54
N SER A 103 -12.79 7.11 -23.36
CA SER A 103 -14.05 6.49 -22.97
C SER A 103 -13.85 5.06 -22.49
N ASP A 104 -13.01 4.25 -23.16
CA ASP A 104 -12.79 2.84 -22.78
C ASP A 104 -12.23 2.72 -21.36
N PHE A 105 -11.49 3.73 -20.89
CA PHE A 105 -10.97 3.77 -19.53
C PHE A 105 -11.97 4.40 -18.56
N SER A 106 -12.63 5.50 -18.94
CA SER A 106 -13.57 6.24 -18.07
C SER A 106 -14.86 5.48 -17.80
N ASP A 107 -15.25 4.58 -18.71
CA ASP A 107 -16.46 3.74 -18.59
C ASP A 107 -16.24 2.54 -17.64
N LEU A 108 -14.99 2.27 -17.25
CA LEU A 108 -14.66 1.26 -16.26
C LEU A 108 -14.66 1.87 -14.85
N GLY A 109 -15.26 1.16 -13.90
CA GLY A 109 -15.31 1.60 -12.50
C GLY A 109 -16.61 2.30 -12.11
N SER A 110 -16.57 3.10 -11.05
CA SER A 110 -17.76 3.74 -10.46
C SER A 110 -17.40 5.05 -9.77
N GLY A 111 -18.20 6.08 -9.98
CA GLY A 111 -18.03 7.39 -9.33
C GLY A 111 -16.72 8.09 -9.73
N LYS A 112 -15.87 8.41 -8.78
CA LYS A 112 -14.53 8.97 -9.02
C LYS A 112 -13.44 7.91 -9.18
N SER A 113 -13.76 6.65 -8.86
CA SER A 113 -12.86 5.51 -8.99
C SER A 113 -13.04 4.89 -10.37
N VAL A 114 -12.37 5.48 -11.37
CA VAL A 114 -12.43 5.04 -12.78
C VAL A 114 -11.22 4.21 -13.17
N GLY A 115 -11.38 3.39 -14.21
CA GLY A 115 -10.34 2.52 -14.72
C GLY A 115 -10.23 1.18 -13.98
N THR A 116 -9.07 0.56 -14.09
CA THR A 116 -8.74 -0.72 -13.48
C THR A 116 -7.63 -0.60 -12.46
N MET A 117 -7.54 -1.58 -11.58
CA MET A 117 -6.43 -1.73 -10.62
C MET A 117 -6.04 -3.19 -10.46
N PRO A 118 -4.75 -3.53 -10.34
CA PRO A 118 -4.30 -4.85 -9.96
C PRO A 118 -4.52 -5.07 -8.45
N PHE A 119 -5.35 -6.04 -8.10
CA PHE A 119 -5.58 -6.49 -6.73
C PHE A 119 -4.82 -7.78 -6.44
N GLN A 120 -4.16 -7.84 -5.29
CA GLN A 120 -3.46 -9.03 -4.81
C GLN A 120 -4.35 -9.74 -3.81
N LEU A 121 -4.88 -10.90 -4.17
CA LEU A 121 -5.76 -11.70 -3.34
C LEU A 121 -5.00 -12.87 -2.71
N CYS A 122 -5.03 -12.97 -1.38
CA CYS A 122 -4.34 -14.03 -0.64
C CYS A 122 -5.01 -14.33 0.71
N GLY A 123 -4.39 -15.20 1.49
CA GLY A 123 -4.89 -15.63 2.81
C GLY A 123 -5.48 -17.05 2.79
N ASN A 124 -6.54 -17.26 3.59
CA ASN A 124 -7.16 -18.57 3.77
C ASN A 124 -8.16 -18.94 2.65
N ILE A 125 -7.78 -18.70 1.41
CA ILE A 125 -8.60 -18.98 0.20
C ILE A 125 -7.95 -20.01 -0.70
N GLU A 126 -8.76 -20.69 -1.51
CA GLU A 126 -8.29 -21.74 -2.42
C GLU A 126 -7.40 -21.18 -3.54
N GLN A 127 -7.74 -20.01 -4.10
CA GLN A 127 -6.97 -19.37 -5.17
C GLN A 127 -6.44 -18.02 -4.71
N SER A 128 -5.11 -17.91 -4.60
CA SER A 128 -4.39 -16.66 -4.40
C SER A 128 -3.78 -16.20 -5.71
N GLY A 129 -3.67 -14.89 -5.92
CA GLY A 129 -3.05 -14.36 -7.13
C GLY A 129 -3.26 -12.88 -7.32
N LEU A 130 -2.81 -12.40 -8.48
CA LEU A 130 -2.98 -11.04 -8.94
C LEU A 130 -4.15 -10.99 -9.94
N VAL A 131 -5.10 -10.11 -9.71
CA VAL A 131 -6.28 -9.91 -10.54
C VAL A 131 -6.40 -8.45 -10.90
N GLU A 132 -6.43 -8.12 -12.17
CA GLU A 132 -6.78 -6.78 -12.62
C GLU A 132 -8.29 -6.71 -12.91
N THR A 133 -8.96 -5.75 -12.30
CA THR A 133 -10.40 -5.51 -12.50
C THR A 133 -10.76 -4.05 -12.27
N ALA A 134 -11.93 -3.65 -12.77
CA ALA A 134 -12.49 -2.33 -12.52
C ALA A 134 -12.85 -2.14 -11.03
N PHE A 135 -12.92 -0.88 -10.61
CA PHE A 135 -13.15 -0.49 -9.22
C PHE A 135 -14.57 -0.74 -8.68
N ASP A 136 -15.53 -1.18 -9.48
CA ASP A 136 -16.93 -1.35 -9.08
C ASP A 136 -17.27 -2.68 -8.39
N ILE A 137 -16.33 -3.61 -8.37
CA ILE A 137 -16.50 -4.92 -7.73
C ILE A 137 -16.55 -4.79 -6.19
N THR A 138 -17.39 -5.58 -5.54
CA THR A 138 -17.42 -5.68 -4.07
C THR A 138 -16.33 -6.62 -3.55
N ILE A 139 -16.01 -6.51 -2.25
CA ILE A 139 -15.07 -7.41 -1.57
C ILE A 139 -15.54 -8.87 -1.70
N GLY A 140 -16.84 -9.12 -1.46
CA GLY A 140 -17.42 -10.46 -1.56
C GLY A 140 -17.33 -11.05 -2.96
N GLU A 141 -17.72 -10.28 -3.98
CA GLU A 141 -17.60 -10.70 -5.39
C GLU A 141 -16.15 -10.96 -5.81
N MET A 142 -15.21 -10.13 -5.34
CA MET A 142 -13.78 -10.34 -5.59
C MET A 142 -13.31 -11.69 -5.03
N ILE A 143 -13.68 -12.01 -3.79
CA ILE A 143 -13.30 -13.26 -3.15
C ILE A 143 -13.99 -14.45 -3.81
N GLU A 144 -15.29 -14.37 -4.06
CA GLU A 144 -16.08 -15.46 -4.66
C GLU A 144 -15.61 -15.77 -6.09
N LYS A 145 -15.45 -14.74 -6.92
CA LYS A 145 -15.10 -14.88 -8.33
C LYS A 145 -13.67 -15.39 -8.54
N PHE A 146 -12.72 -14.86 -7.78
CA PHE A 146 -11.29 -15.08 -8.00
C PHE A 146 -10.62 -15.91 -6.90
N GLY A 147 -11.05 -15.78 -5.64
CA GLY A 147 -10.53 -16.54 -4.50
C GLY A 147 -11.23 -17.88 -4.27
N LYS A 148 -12.42 -18.03 -4.81
CA LYS A 148 -13.34 -19.15 -4.60
C LYS A 148 -13.81 -19.24 -3.15
N ARG A 149 -13.50 -20.31 -2.45
CA ARG A 149 -13.87 -20.52 -1.05
C ARG A 149 -12.65 -20.53 -0.15
N THR A 150 -12.91 -20.56 1.15
CA THR A 150 -11.87 -20.76 2.15
C THR A 150 -11.29 -22.17 2.07
N LYS A 151 -10.01 -22.33 2.29
CA LYS A 151 -9.32 -23.63 2.27
C LYS A 151 -9.84 -24.57 3.35
N SER A 152 -10.28 -24.05 4.50
CA SER A 152 -10.83 -24.82 5.61
C SER A 152 -12.29 -25.23 5.40
N GLY A 153 -12.98 -24.62 4.44
CA GLY A 153 -14.45 -24.72 4.29
C GLY A 153 -15.24 -23.94 5.33
N LEU A 154 -14.56 -23.27 6.29
CA LEU A 154 -15.23 -22.44 7.29
C LEU A 154 -15.54 -21.04 6.73
N PRO A 155 -16.52 -20.32 7.31
CA PRO A 155 -16.87 -18.97 6.87
C PRO A 155 -15.69 -18.00 6.97
N ILE A 156 -15.71 -16.95 6.13
CA ILE A 156 -14.81 -15.81 6.25
C ILE A 156 -15.09 -15.09 7.57
N HIS A 157 -14.05 -14.84 8.34
CA HIS A 157 -14.09 -14.11 9.60
C HIS A 157 -13.84 -12.61 9.39
N ALA A 158 -12.74 -12.30 8.68
CA ALA A 158 -12.33 -10.94 8.38
C ALA A 158 -11.58 -10.85 7.04
N VAL A 159 -11.45 -9.63 6.54
CA VAL A 159 -10.62 -9.30 5.36
C VAL A 159 -9.79 -8.07 5.67
N GLN A 160 -8.48 -8.11 5.44
CA GLN A 160 -7.61 -6.94 5.47
C GLN A 160 -7.49 -6.36 4.07
N ILE A 161 -7.63 -5.03 3.93
CA ILE A 161 -7.53 -4.31 2.66
C ILE A 161 -6.58 -3.13 2.80
N GLY A 162 -5.73 -2.93 1.80
CA GLY A 162 -4.79 -1.79 1.74
C GLY A 162 -3.34 -2.15 2.06
N GLY A 163 -3.06 -3.43 2.27
CA GLY A 163 -1.73 -3.94 2.62
C GLY A 163 -1.49 -4.04 4.12
N PRO A 164 -0.23 -4.17 4.57
CA PRO A 164 0.11 -4.39 6.00
C PRO A 164 -0.41 -3.32 6.96
N LEU A 165 -0.59 -2.08 6.47
CA LEU A 165 -1.16 -0.96 7.23
C LEU A 165 -2.65 -0.75 6.93
N GLY A 166 -3.27 -1.70 6.24
CA GLY A 166 -4.68 -1.62 5.83
C GLY A 166 -5.64 -1.96 6.97
N ILE A 167 -6.92 -1.62 6.73
CA ILE A 167 -7.99 -1.89 7.67
C ILE A 167 -8.43 -3.35 7.65
N TYR A 168 -8.95 -3.82 8.78
CA TYR A 168 -9.61 -5.11 8.92
C TYR A 168 -11.13 -4.92 8.91
N LEU A 169 -11.80 -5.61 7.99
CA LEU A 169 -13.25 -5.57 7.81
C LEU A 169 -13.86 -6.91 8.23
N SER A 170 -14.94 -6.86 8.99
CA SER A 170 -15.66 -8.08 9.36
C SER A 170 -16.41 -8.68 8.16
N SER A 171 -16.79 -9.96 8.27
CA SER A 171 -17.59 -10.65 7.24
C SER A 171 -18.92 -9.97 6.90
N ARG A 172 -19.42 -9.07 7.77
CA ARG A 172 -20.65 -8.28 7.52
C ARG A 172 -20.46 -7.19 6.48
N MET A 173 -19.22 -6.84 6.14
CA MET A 173 -18.87 -5.74 5.25
C MET A 173 -18.48 -6.20 3.83
N MET A 174 -18.80 -7.44 3.47
CA MET A 174 -18.42 -8.02 2.16
C MET A 174 -19.13 -7.34 0.97
N SER A 175 -20.23 -6.63 1.18
CA SER A 175 -20.90 -5.81 0.17
C SER A 175 -20.23 -4.46 -0.09
N THR A 176 -19.18 -4.10 0.65
CA THR A 176 -18.41 -2.87 0.42
C THR A 176 -17.73 -2.94 -0.94
N LYS A 177 -17.92 -1.92 -1.77
CA LYS A 177 -17.23 -1.81 -3.07
C LYS A 177 -15.76 -1.47 -2.87
N LEU A 178 -14.91 -2.01 -3.74
CA LEU A 178 -13.47 -1.72 -3.79
C LEU A 178 -13.20 -0.38 -4.51
N THR A 179 -13.95 0.66 -4.15
CA THR A 179 -13.73 2.03 -4.63
C THR A 179 -13.01 2.86 -3.60
N ILE A 180 -12.32 3.91 -4.04
CA ILE A 180 -11.62 4.84 -3.15
C ILE A 180 -12.61 5.46 -2.16
N GLU A 181 -13.77 5.92 -2.65
CA GLU A 181 -14.79 6.58 -1.84
C GLU A 181 -15.42 5.65 -0.79
N SER A 182 -15.77 4.43 -1.21
CA SER A 182 -16.37 3.45 -0.29
C SER A 182 -15.42 3.08 0.84
N LEU A 183 -14.13 2.87 0.54
CA LEU A 183 -13.13 2.55 1.54
C LEU A 183 -12.81 3.76 2.42
N GLN A 184 -12.71 4.97 1.87
CA GLN A 184 -12.52 6.19 2.66
C GLN A 184 -13.67 6.47 3.63
N SER A 185 -14.92 6.16 3.25
CA SER A 185 -16.10 6.35 4.12
C SER A 185 -16.02 5.51 5.41
N ILE A 186 -15.24 4.43 5.40
CA ILE A 186 -15.00 3.55 6.55
C ILE A 186 -13.56 3.67 7.08
N LYS A 187 -12.89 4.81 6.82
CA LYS A 187 -11.51 5.10 7.22
C LYS A 187 -10.45 4.15 6.63
N GLY A 188 -10.76 3.48 5.54
CA GLY A 188 -9.84 2.62 4.82
C GLY A 188 -9.28 3.25 3.55
N SER A 189 -8.42 2.53 2.89
CA SER A 189 -7.92 2.87 1.56
C SER A 189 -7.70 1.62 0.71
N VAL A 190 -7.70 1.77 -0.60
CA VAL A 190 -7.32 0.69 -1.52
C VAL A 190 -5.85 0.31 -1.32
N GLY A 191 -5.02 1.27 -0.91
CA GLY A 191 -3.57 1.09 -0.75
C GLY A 191 -2.92 0.56 -2.02
N HIS A 192 -2.10 -0.47 -1.89
CA HIS A 192 -1.47 -1.13 -3.05
C HIS A 192 -2.34 -2.25 -3.67
N GLY A 193 -3.63 -2.36 -3.32
CA GLY A 193 -4.54 -3.39 -3.82
C GLY A 193 -4.42 -4.74 -3.11
N GLY A 194 -3.73 -4.83 -1.99
CA GLY A 194 -3.62 -6.07 -1.20
C GLY A 194 -4.91 -6.39 -0.46
N ILE A 195 -5.40 -7.64 -0.62
CA ILE A 195 -6.58 -8.19 0.03
C ILE A 195 -6.18 -9.51 0.68
N VAL A 196 -6.22 -9.58 2.00
CA VAL A 196 -5.92 -10.81 2.76
C VAL A 196 -7.19 -11.31 3.43
N VAL A 197 -7.59 -12.54 3.12
CA VAL A 197 -8.79 -13.16 3.65
C VAL A 197 -8.45 -14.06 4.84
N PHE A 198 -9.14 -13.88 5.94
CA PHE A 198 -9.04 -14.69 7.16
C PHE A 198 -10.36 -15.45 7.37
N ASP A 199 -10.29 -16.76 7.58
CA ASP A 199 -11.43 -17.57 7.98
C ASP A 199 -11.49 -17.76 9.51
N ASN A 200 -12.47 -18.50 9.98
CA ASN A 200 -12.67 -18.73 11.41
C ASN A 200 -11.59 -19.60 12.10
N THR A 201 -10.56 -20.03 11.38
CA THR A 201 -9.39 -20.69 12.00
C THR A 201 -8.37 -19.70 12.55
N VAL A 202 -8.48 -18.42 12.17
CA VAL A 202 -7.49 -17.40 12.53
C VAL A 202 -7.87 -16.67 13.80
N ASP A 203 -6.95 -16.58 14.73
CA ASP A 203 -7.06 -15.72 15.91
C ASP A 203 -6.77 -14.26 15.54
N MET A 204 -7.78 -13.40 15.60
CA MET A 204 -7.64 -11.98 15.27
C MET A 204 -6.83 -11.19 16.31
N SER A 205 -6.65 -11.71 17.52
CA SER A 205 -5.75 -11.10 18.50
C SER A 205 -4.28 -11.25 18.09
N GLU A 206 -3.93 -12.40 17.53
CA GLU A 206 -2.61 -12.62 16.94
C GLU A 206 -2.38 -11.74 15.70
N GLN A 207 -3.42 -11.49 14.89
CA GLN A 207 -3.32 -10.55 13.76
C GLN A 207 -3.11 -9.10 14.23
N ALA A 208 -3.79 -8.68 15.29
CA ALA A 208 -3.58 -7.36 15.89
C ALA A 208 -2.14 -7.21 16.42
N LYS A 209 -1.63 -8.25 17.10
CA LYS A 209 -0.24 -8.30 17.56
C LYS A 209 0.74 -8.21 16.39
N PHE A 210 0.54 -9.04 15.37
CA PHE A 210 1.37 -9.02 14.14
C PHE A 210 1.41 -7.64 13.48
N ALA A 211 0.27 -6.94 13.39
CA ALA A 211 0.22 -5.59 12.82
C ALA A 211 1.07 -4.60 13.65
N MET A 212 0.97 -4.63 14.98
CA MET A 212 1.78 -3.78 15.86
C MET A 212 3.27 -4.14 15.81
N GLU A 213 3.61 -5.43 15.76
CA GLU A 213 5.01 -5.89 15.60
C GLU A 213 5.59 -5.45 14.26
N PHE A 214 4.80 -5.52 13.19
CA PHE A 214 5.21 -4.99 11.88
C PHE A 214 5.53 -3.50 11.96
N CYS A 215 4.63 -2.69 12.55
CA CYS A 215 4.88 -1.27 12.75
C CYS A 215 6.12 -1.01 13.62
N ALA A 216 6.33 -1.78 14.68
CA ALA A 216 7.50 -1.64 15.56
C ALA A 216 8.83 -1.93 14.82
N LYS A 217 8.85 -2.94 13.95
CA LYS A 217 10.03 -3.33 13.15
C LYS A 217 10.34 -2.35 12.02
N GLU A 218 9.29 -1.88 11.34
CA GLU A 218 9.41 -1.06 10.12
C GLU A 218 9.37 0.44 10.39
N SER A 219 9.11 0.87 11.62
CA SER A 219 9.14 2.29 11.99
C SER A 219 10.49 2.92 11.66
N CYS A 220 10.47 4.08 10.97
CA CYS A 220 11.70 4.87 10.76
C CYS A 220 12.27 5.44 12.07
N GLY A 221 11.47 5.48 13.14
CA GLY A 221 11.84 5.93 14.47
C GLY A 221 11.84 7.46 14.66
N LYS A 222 11.38 8.24 13.69
CA LYS A 222 11.40 9.71 13.77
C LYS A 222 10.39 10.24 14.78
N CYS A 223 9.10 9.92 14.63
CA CYS A 223 8.06 10.40 15.53
C CYS A 223 7.88 9.47 16.74
N THR A 224 7.83 10.06 17.93
CA THR A 224 7.72 9.34 19.19
C THR A 224 6.45 8.47 19.29
N PRO A 225 5.26 8.93 18.84
CA PRO A 225 4.05 8.12 18.89
C PRO A 225 4.19 6.79 18.15
N CYS A 226 4.74 6.78 16.95
CA CYS A 226 5.00 5.56 16.20
C CYS A 226 6.10 4.71 16.84
N ARG A 227 7.29 5.30 17.11
CA ARG A 227 8.45 4.58 17.62
C ARG A 227 8.17 3.87 18.95
N ILE A 228 7.53 4.56 19.89
CA ILE A 228 7.24 4.03 21.22
C ILE A 228 5.88 3.32 21.24
N GLY A 229 4.87 3.93 20.60
CA GLY A 229 3.50 3.42 20.63
C GLY A 229 3.36 2.03 20.02
N SER A 230 4.03 1.73 18.90
CA SER A 230 3.95 0.40 18.30
C SER A 230 4.51 -0.70 19.23
N VAL A 231 5.61 -0.42 19.93
CA VAL A 231 6.18 -1.36 20.92
C VAL A 231 5.24 -1.52 22.12
N ARG A 232 4.70 -0.41 22.66
CA ARG A 232 3.73 -0.45 23.77
C ARG A 232 2.44 -1.14 23.37
N GLY A 233 2.01 -0.98 22.12
CA GLY A 233 0.85 -1.70 21.57
C GLY A 233 1.03 -3.21 21.63
N VAL A 234 2.20 -3.74 21.25
CA VAL A 234 2.51 -5.17 21.38
C VAL A 234 2.41 -5.63 22.83
N GLU A 235 3.02 -4.89 23.76
CA GLU A 235 2.97 -5.23 25.21
C GLU A 235 1.55 -5.24 25.79
N ILE A 236 0.69 -4.30 25.35
CA ILE A 236 -0.71 -4.24 25.80
C ILE A 236 -1.49 -5.42 25.20
N ILE A 237 -1.29 -5.75 23.94
CA ILE A 237 -1.95 -6.91 23.31
C ILE A 237 -1.50 -8.20 23.98
N ASP A 238 -0.22 -8.37 24.31
CA ASP A 238 0.27 -9.52 25.06
C ASP A 238 -0.41 -9.68 26.43
N ARG A 239 -0.74 -8.57 27.13
CA ARG A 239 -1.51 -8.62 28.38
C ARG A 239 -2.96 -8.99 28.12
N LEU A 240 -3.59 -8.44 27.08
CA LEU A 240 -4.96 -8.78 26.69
C LEU A 240 -5.10 -10.25 26.29
N GLN A 241 -4.12 -10.82 25.62
CA GLN A 241 -4.11 -12.25 25.28
C GLN A 241 -4.04 -13.15 26.53
N LYS A 242 -3.32 -12.71 27.58
CA LYS A 242 -3.25 -13.42 28.86
C LYS A 242 -4.47 -13.20 29.73
N ASN A 243 -5.10 -12.05 29.66
CA ASN A 243 -6.27 -11.65 30.41
C ASN A 243 -7.27 -10.85 29.56
N SER A 244 -8.05 -11.54 28.72
CA SER A 244 -9.01 -10.94 27.78
C SER A 244 -10.12 -10.12 28.45
N SER A 245 -10.30 -10.23 29.78
CA SER A 245 -11.30 -9.47 30.53
C SER A 245 -10.79 -8.12 31.05
N SER A 246 -9.53 -7.75 30.84
CA SER A 246 -9.00 -6.47 31.28
C SER A 246 -9.61 -5.31 30.48
N LYS A 247 -10.56 -4.61 31.12
CA LYS A 247 -11.17 -3.39 30.57
C LYS A 247 -10.17 -2.24 30.50
N GLU A 248 -9.27 -2.15 31.48
CA GLU A 248 -8.22 -1.11 31.54
C GLU A 248 -7.26 -1.23 30.38
N ASP A 249 -6.76 -2.43 30.06
CA ASP A 249 -5.87 -2.65 28.94
C ASP A 249 -6.58 -2.40 27.58
N SER A 250 -7.86 -2.73 27.45
CA SER A 250 -8.64 -2.45 26.26
C SER A 250 -8.82 -0.94 26.04
N ILE A 251 -9.10 -0.18 27.09
CA ILE A 251 -9.20 1.29 27.05
C ILE A 251 -7.83 1.88 26.69
N LEU A 252 -6.76 1.43 27.35
CA LEU A 252 -5.41 1.90 27.13
C LEU A 252 -4.94 1.65 25.68
N LEU A 253 -5.24 0.48 25.11
CA LEU A 253 -4.91 0.19 23.69
C LEU A 253 -5.64 1.15 22.75
N ASN A 254 -6.94 1.38 22.99
CA ASN A 254 -7.72 2.30 22.16
C ASN A 254 -7.20 3.76 22.24
N GLU A 255 -6.84 4.22 23.42
CA GLU A 255 -6.25 5.56 23.61
C GLU A 255 -4.87 5.67 22.94
N LEU A 256 -4.05 4.62 23.04
CA LEU A 256 -2.76 4.55 22.38
C LEU A 256 -2.93 4.62 20.87
N CYS A 257 -3.84 3.84 20.27
CA CYS A 257 -4.11 3.85 18.83
C CYS A 257 -4.58 5.24 18.36
N LYS A 258 -5.52 5.86 19.09
CA LYS A 258 -5.97 7.23 18.78
C LYS A 258 -4.84 8.25 18.85
N THR A 259 -3.95 8.12 19.83
CA THR A 259 -2.79 8.99 19.96
C THR A 259 -1.83 8.79 18.79
N MET A 260 -1.55 7.55 18.41
CA MET A 260 -0.70 7.23 17.27
C MET A 260 -1.30 7.77 15.97
N GLU A 261 -2.60 7.54 15.71
CA GLU A 261 -3.33 8.05 14.55
C GLU A 261 -3.22 9.58 14.44
N ALA A 262 -3.47 10.30 15.53
CA ALA A 262 -3.52 11.76 15.54
C ALA A 262 -2.15 12.46 15.46
N THR A 263 -1.08 11.79 15.86
CA THR A 263 0.22 12.45 16.09
C THR A 263 1.40 11.83 15.35
N SER A 264 1.19 10.77 14.56
CA SER A 264 2.22 10.21 13.69
C SER A 264 2.34 10.98 12.38
N LEU A 265 3.56 11.02 11.82
CA LEU A 265 3.84 11.78 10.58
C LEU A 265 3.37 11.07 9.30
N CYS A 266 3.16 9.78 9.35
CA CYS A 266 2.76 8.97 8.19
C CYS A 266 1.92 7.77 8.63
N ALA A 267 1.35 7.06 7.65
CA ALA A 267 0.49 5.90 7.85
C ALA A 267 1.15 4.70 8.56
N MET A 268 2.47 4.72 8.80
CA MET A 268 3.14 3.67 9.58
C MET A 268 2.69 3.67 11.05
N GLY A 269 2.40 4.81 11.61
CA GLY A 269 1.91 4.92 12.99
C GLY A 269 0.50 5.52 13.09
N GLY A 270 0.00 6.05 11.97
CA GLY A 270 -1.30 6.71 11.89
C GLY A 270 -2.40 5.84 11.27
#